data_a879dbf98dd5234082057561a4266b8b
#
_entry.id   a879dbf98dd5234082057561a4266b8b
#
_cell.length_a   1.000
_cell.length_b   1.000
_cell.length_c   1.000
_cell.angle_alpha   90.00
_cell.angle_beta   90.00
_cell.angle_gamma   90.00
#
_symmetry.space_group_name_H-M   'P 1'
#
loop_
_entity.id
_entity.type
_entity.pdbx_description
1 polymer ?
#
loop_
_entity_poly.entity_id
_entity_poly.type
_entity_poly.pdbx_seq_one_letter_code
_entity_poly.pdbx_strand_id
1 'polypeptide(L)'
;MTTQILPMLAVRDGNAAITFYEAAFGATLLWHLNGGGHVVAGLSIGGAEFFLAHESPPYGTRNPASVGFTTVRIELFVEDPVAVHKRALAAGATAHSPVNEHAYSLTGLRPIKRMLQGALVDPFGHMWLVGKILE
;
A
#
# COMPACT_ATOMS: atom_id res chain seq x y z
N MET A 1 10.59 2.57 23.49
CA MET A 1 9.61 2.09 22.51
C MET A 1 10.23 1.00 21.63
N THR A 2 9.40 0.14 21.05
CA THR A 2 9.88 -0.85 20.07
C THR A 2 10.20 -0.15 18.74
N THR A 3 11.29 -0.55 18.08
CA THR A 3 11.64 0.00 16.78
C THR A 3 10.55 -0.34 15.76
N GLN A 4 10.16 0.66 14.96
CA GLN A 4 9.17 0.51 13.89
C GLN A 4 9.71 1.18 12.62
N ILE A 5 9.31 0.63 11.48
CA ILE A 5 9.52 1.26 10.18
C ILE A 5 8.15 1.39 9.55
N LEU A 6 7.74 2.62 9.31
CA LEU A 6 6.44 2.92 8.73
C LEU A 6 6.64 3.71 7.45
N PRO A 7 6.12 3.25 6.30
CA PRO A 7 6.16 4.05 5.08
C PRO A 7 5.22 5.24 5.21
N MET A 8 5.61 6.36 4.61
CA MET A 8 4.74 7.51 4.44
C MET A 8 4.57 7.75 2.94
N LEU A 9 3.37 7.51 2.44
CA LEU A 9 3.06 7.58 1.02
C LEU A 9 2.73 9.02 0.62
N ALA A 10 3.40 9.53 -0.40
CA ALA A 10 3.05 10.82 -0.98
C ALA A 10 1.84 10.64 -1.88
N VAL A 11 0.80 11.45 -1.67
CA VAL A 11 -0.43 11.41 -2.45
C VAL A 11 -0.81 12.82 -2.91
N ARG A 12 -1.54 12.93 -4.02
CA ARG A 12 -1.97 14.23 -4.52
C ARG A 12 -3.17 14.80 -3.77
N ASP A 13 -3.95 13.93 -3.14
CA ASP A 13 -5.16 14.29 -2.40
C ASP A 13 -5.30 13.34 -1.21
N GLY A 14 -5.01 13.86 -0.02
CA GLY A 14 -5.00 13.06 1.20
C GLY A 14 -6.37 12.53 1.59
N ASN A 15 -7.43 13.31 1.42
CA ASN A 15 -8.79 12.86 1.75
C ASN A 15 -9.25 11.77 0.78
N ALA A 16 -8.97 11.91 -0.50
CA ALA A 16 -9.27 10.88 -1.50
C ALA A 16 -8.47 9.60 -1.20
N ALA A 17 -7.22 9.72 -0.75
CA ALA A 17 -6.40 8.58 -0.40
C ALA A 17 -6.95 7.81 0.81
N ILE A 18 -7.36 8.52 1.86
CA ILE A 18 -7.99 7.91 3.04
C ILE A 18 -9.22 7.12 2.59
N THR A 19 -10.10 7.74 1.81
CA THR A 19 -11.32 7.09 1.31
C THR A 19 -10.99 5.84 0.49
N PHE A 20 -9.98 5.92 -0.40
CA PHE A 20 -9.57 4.78 -1.21
C PHE A 20 -9.06 3.63 -0.35
N TYR A 21 -8.13 3.88 0.58
CA TYR A 21 -7.56 2.80 1.40
C TYR A 21 -8.59 2.18 2.33
N GLU A 22 -9.56 2.96 2.84
CA GLU A 22 -10.69 2.41 3.58
C GLU A 22 -11.52 1.46 2.72
N ALA A 23 -11.86 1.89 1.51
CA ALA A 23 -12.67 1.08 0.59
C ALA A 23 -11.92 -0.14 0.05
N ALA A 24 -10.65 0.04 -0.34
CA ALA A 24 -9.86 -0.99 -1.01
C ALA A 24 -9.37 -2.08 -0.06
N PHE A 25 -8.84 -1.69 1.09
CA PHE A 25 -8.15 -2.60 2.01
C PHE A 25 -8.82 -2.70 3.38
N GLY A 26 -9.93 -2.01 3.60
CA GLY A 26 -10.56 -1.97 4.92
C GLY A 26 -9.71 -1.23 5.94
N ALA A 27 -8.94 -0.24 5.51
CA ALA A 27 -8.08 0.51 6.40
C ALA A 27 -8.89 1.27 7.45
N THR A 28 -8.33 1.37 8.65
CA THR A 28 -8.86 2.18 9.74
C THR A 28 -8.05 3.46 9.82
N LEU A 29 -8.72 4.61 9.83
CA LEU A 29 -8.07 5.89 10.07
C LEU A 29 -7.73 6.01 11.55
N LEU A 30 -6.45 6.09 11.88
CA LEU A 30 -5.99 6.18 13.26
C LEU A 30 -5.93 7.64 13.75
N TRP A 31 -5.42 8.51 12.89
CA TRP A 31 -5.31 9.95 13.16
C TRP A 31 -5.13 10.69 11.83
N HIS A 32 -5.50 11.95 11.83
CA HIS A 32 -5.19 12.81 10.68
C HIS A 32 -5.02 14.25 11.13
N LEU A 33 -4.24 14.99 10.37
CA LEU A 33 -4.05 16.41 10.49
C LEU A 33 -4.39 17.04 9.14
N ASN A 34 -5.25 18.06 9.15
CA ASN A 34 -5.61 18.79 7.95
C ASN A 34 -5.27 20.27 8.19
N GLY A 35 -4.07 20.67 7.77
CA GLY A 35 -3.56 22.04 7.94
C GLY A 35 -3.41 22.73 6.60
N GLY A 36 -4.23 23.78 6.32
CA GLY A 36 -4.10 24.56 5.09
C GLY A 36 -4.27 23.74 3.81
N GLY A 37 -5.12 22.71 3.83
CA GLY A 37 -5.34 21.83 2.68
C GLY A 37 -4.33 20.68 2.57
N HIS A 38 -3.33 20.65 3.44
CA HIS A 38 -2.37 19.56 3.48
C HIS A 38 -2.81 18.51 4.52
N VAL A 39 -3.10 17.30 4.05
CA VAL A 39 -3.50 16.19 4.90
C VAL A 39 -2.29 15.31 5.19
N VAL A 40 -2.11 14.98 6.47
CA VAL A 40 -1.20 13.92 6.92
C VAL A 40 -2.04 12.96 7.73
N ALA A 41 -1.89 11.66 7.51
CA ALA A 41 -2.73 10.69 8.19
C ALA A 41 -1.97 9.40 8.49
N GLY A 42 -2.39 8.74 9.57
CA GLY A 42 -1.96 7.39 9.90
C GLY A 42 -3.14 6.45 9.75
N LEU A 43 -2.92 5.33 9.07
CA LEU A 43 -3.91 4.30 8.82
C LEU A 43 -3.40 2.94 9.26
N SER A 44 -4.32 2.00 9.44
CA SER A 44 -4.00 0.62 9.78
C SER A 44 -4.80 -0.33 8.90
N ILE A 45 -4.12 -1.33 8.35
CA ILE A 45 -4.76 -2.45 7.64
C ILE A 45 -4.49 -3.69 8.47
N GLY A 46 -5.52 -4.24 9.15
CA GLY A 46 -5.36 -5.42 9.99
C GLY A 46 -4.31 -5.27 11.09
N GLY A 47 -4.13 -4.07 11.62
CA GLY A 47 -3.11 -3.77 12.63
C GLY A 47 -1.76 -3.33 12.07
N ALA A 48 -1.52 -3.46 10.78
CA ALA A 48 -0.30 -2.97 10.14
C ALA A 48 -0.47 -1.50 9.78
N GLU A 49 0.42 -0.65 10.28
CA GLU A 49 0.30 0.80 10.14
C GLU A 49 1.13 1.34 9.00
N PHE A 50 0.63 2.39 8.38
CA PHE A 50 1.34 3.19 7.40
C PHE A 50 0.80 4.61 7.43
N PHE A 51 1.61 5.55 6.93
CA PHE A 51 1.23 6.96 6.89
C PHE A 51 1.03 7.41 5.45
N LEU A 52 0.31 8.50 5.28
CA LEU A 52 0.23 9.23 4.02
C LEU A 52 0.34 10.72 4.28
N ALA A 53 0.82 11.43 3.28
CA ALA A 53 0.91 12.88 3.32
C ALA A 53 0.68 13.45 1.92
N HIS A 54 0.11 14.65 1.87
CA HIS A 54 0.01 15.40 0.64
C HIS A 54 1.43 15.58 0.06
N GLU A 55 1.59 15.38 -1.26
CA GLU A 55 2.90 15.58 -1.89
C GLU A 55 3.42 16.99 -1.66
N SER A 56 4.72 17.10 -1.49
CA SER A 56 5.38 18.38 -1.22
C SER A 56 6.68 18.48 -2.02
N PRO A 57 6.59 18.88 -3.31
CA PRO A 57 7.77 18.96 -4.17
C PRO A 57 8.93 19.78 -3.59
N PRO A 58 8.70 20.92 -2.87
CA PRO A 58 9.80 21.64 -2.24
C PRO A 58 10.61 20.84 -1.23
N TYR A 59 9.99 19.83 -0.62
CA TYR A 59 10.66 18.92 0.33
C TYR A 59 11.05 17.59 -0.30
N GLY A 60 10.94 17.46 -1.63
CA GLY A 60 11.41 16.29 -2.36
C GLY A 60 10.43 15.13 -2.44
N THR A 61 9.15 15.35 -2.19
CA THR A 61 8.15 14.27 -2.29
C THR A 61 7.15 14.54 -3.42
N ARG A 62 6.91 13.52 -4.22
CA ARG A 62 5.94 13.54 -5.31
C ARG A 62 5.08 12.28 -5.27
N ASN A 63 3.81 12.47 -5.61
CA ASN A 63 2.89 11.38 -5.89
C ASN A 63 3.38 10.60 -7.13
N PRO A 64 3.56 9.25 -7.07
CA PRO A 64 4.11 8.50 -8.20
C PRO A 64 3.35 8.66 -9.50
N ALA A 65 2.02 8.82 -9.46
CA ALA A 65 1.23 9.04 -10.67
C ALA A 65 1.62 10.34 -11.39
N SER A 66 2.14 11.33 -10.67
CA SER A 66 2.56 12.61 -11.24
C SER A 66 3.91 12.51 -11.98
N VAL A 67 4.73 11.52 -11.65
CA VAL A 67 6.05 11.31 -12.27
C VAL A 67 6.11 10.07 -13.17
N GLY A 68 5.05 9.25 -13.16
CA GLY A 68 4.92 8.13 -14.07
C GLY A 68 5.56 6.81 -13.61
N PHE A 69 6.13 6.75 -12.42
CA PHE A 69 6.70 5.52 -11.87
C PHE A 69 6.81 5.62 -10.34
N THR A 70 7.04 4.47 -9.70
CA THR A 70 7.35 4.41 -8.27
C THR A 70 8.68 3.69 -8.06
N THR A 71 9.38 4.04 -6.97
CA THR A 71 10.65 3.41 -6.62
C THR A 71 10.50 2.39 -5.49
N VAL A 72 9.31 2.24 -4.93
CA VAL A 72 9.02 1.34 -3.81
C VAL A 72 7.75 0.56 -4.11
N ARG A 73 7.76 -0.72 -3.78
CA ARG A 73 6.58 -1.57 -3.75
C ARG A 73 6.20 -1.81 -2.30
N ILE A 74 4.90 -1.88 -2.04
CA ILE A 74 4.39 -2.14 -0.69
C ILE A 74 3.83 -3.55 -0.71
N GLU A 75 4.38 -4.43 0.12
CA GLU A 75 3.88 -5.79 0.24
C GLU A 75 2.87 -5.86 1.37
N LEU A 76 1.65 -6.27 1.03
CA LEU A 76 0.55 -6.45 1.95
C LEU A 76 0.22 -7.94 2.01
N PHE A 77 0.57 -8.58 3.13
CA PHE A 77 0.24 -9.98 3.35
C PHE A 77 -1.08 -10.08 4.10
N VAL A 78 -2.02 -10.87 3.56
CA VAL A 78 -3.38 -11.02 4.08
C VAL A 78 -3.80 -12.48 4.00
N GLU A 79 -4.87 -12.84 4.72
CA GLU A 79 -5.39 -14.22 4.71
C GLU A 79 -6.01 -14.60 3.37
N ASP A 80 -6.69 -13.67 2.69
CA ASP A 80 -7.35 -13.92 1.42
C ASP A 80 -6.92 -12.87 0.38
N PRO A 81 -5.74 -13.05 -0.25
CA PRO A 81 -5.24 -12.08 -1.22
C PRO A 81 -6.08 -11.94 -2.47
N VAL A 82 -6.79 -13.00 -2.89
CA VAL A 82 -7.69 -12.92 -4.05
C VAL A 82 -8.85 -11.98 -3.76
N ALA A 83 -9.48 -12.09 -2.60
CA ALA A 83 -10.58 -11.22 -2.22
C ALA A 83 -10.15 -9.77 -2.05
N VAL A 84 -8.98 -9.54 -1.42
CA VAL A 84 -8.43 -8.18 -1.21
C VAL A 84 -8.07 -7.54 -2.55
N HIS A 85 -7.41 -8.27 -3.43
CA HIS A 85 -7.06 -7.79 -4.77
C HIS A 85 -8.31 -7.36 -5.55
N LYS A 86 -9.34 -8.21 -5.56
CA LYS A 86 -10.61 -7.93 -6.21
C LYS A 86 -11.29 -6.68 -5.63
N ARG A 87 -11.31 -6.57 -4.31
CA ARG A 87 -11.90 -5.43 -3.61
C ARG A 87 -11.19 -4.12 -3.96
N ALA A 88 -9.87 -4.15 -4.02
CA ALA A 88 -9.07 -2.99 -4.37
C ALA A 88 -9.33 -2.52 -5.80
N LEU A 89 -9.45 -3.45 -6.75
CA LEU A 89 -9.80 -3.12 -8.13
C LEU A 89 -11.19 -2.49 -8.20
N ALA A 90 -12.16 -3.01 -7.44
CA ALA A 90 -13.51 -2.45 -7.39
C ALA A 90 -13.51 -1.03 -6.80
N ALA A 91 -12.57 -0.72 -5.91
CA ALA A 91 -12.42 0.60 -5.30
C ALA A 91 -11.70 1.62 -6.20
N GLY A 92 -11.11 1.19 -7.31
CA GLY A 92 -10.47 2.10 -8.26
C GLY A 92 -9.00 1.84 -8.54
N ALA A 93 -8.39 0.79 -7.99
CA ALA A 93 -7.03 0.40 -8.33
C ALA A 93 -6.97 -0.15 -9.76
N THR A 94 -5.78 -0.08 -10.35
CA THR A 94 -5.51 -0.66 -11.67
C THR A 94 -4.79 -2.00 -11.50
N ALA A 95 -5.27 -3.03 -12.18
CA ALA A 95 -4.64 -4.34 -12.15
C ALA A 95 -3.25 -4.28 -12.81
N HIS A 96 -2.26 -4.89 -12.16
CA HIS A 96 -0.92 -5.05 -12.71
C HIS A 96 -0.63 -6.52 -13.00
N SER A 97 -0.91 -7.42 -12.05
CA SER A 97 -0.87 -8.87 -12.25
C SER A 97 -1.88 -9.55 -11.34
N PRO A 98 -2.47 -10.69 -11.77
CA PRO A 98 -3.40 -11.44 -10.93
C PRO A 98 -2.67 -12.13 -9.78
N VAL A 99 -3.44 -12.57 -8.78
CA VAL A 99 -2.89 -13.36 -7.67
C VAL A 99 -2.60 -14.77 -8.16
N ASN A 100 -1.30 -15.12 -8.18
CA ASN A 100 -0.82 -16.44 -8.57
C ASN A 100 0.13 -16.98 -7.52
N GLU A 101 0.36 -18.29 -7.54
CA GLU A 101 1.36 -18.91 -6.68
C GLU A 101 2.74 -18.77 -7.30
N HIS A 102 3.70 -18.41 -6.45
CA HIS A 102 5.11 -18.28 -6.81
C HIS A 102 5.96 -19.14 -5.87
N ALA A 103 6.93 -19.85 -6.45
CA ALA A 103 7.89 -20.64 -5.71
C ALA A 103 9.26 -19.98 -5.77
N TYR A 104 10.01 -20.07 -4.67
CA TYR A 104 11.32 -19.43 -4.53
C TYR A 104 12.35 -20.41 -4.01
N SER A 105 13.60 -20.18 -4.39
CA SER A 105 14.77 -20.87 -3.84
C SER A 105 15.65 -19.83 -3.14
N LEU A 106 15.20 -19.40 -1.97
CA LEU A 106 15.85 -18.35 -1.19
C LEU A 106 16.67 -18.95 -0.06
N THR A 107 17.71 -18.22 0.36
CA THR A 107 18.54 -18.56 1.51
C THR A 107 18.46 -17.42 2.53
N GLY A 108 18.76 -17.73 3.81
CA GLY A 108 18.73 -16.75 4.88
C GLY A 108 18.04 -17.29 6.12
N LEU A 109 17.86 -16.42 7.12
CA LEU A 109 17.27 -16.81 8.40
C LEU A 109 15.78 -17.11 8.31
N ARG A 110 15.09 -16.46 7.37
CA ARG A 110 13.63 -16.60 7.19
C ARG A 110 13.30 -16.68 5.71
N PRO A 111 13.68 -17.76 5.02
CA PRO A 111 13.42 -17.87 3.60
C PRO A 111 11.93 -18.09 3.34
N ILE A 112 11.43 -17.42 2.33
CA ILE A 112 10.08 -17.67 1.81
C ILE A 112 10.23 -18.68 0.68
N LYS A 113 9.50 -19.79 0.75
CA LYS A 113 9.56 -20.85 -0.26
C LYS A 113 8.42 -20.78 -1.26
N ARG A 114 7.22 -20.45 -0.80
CA ARG A 114 6.04 -20.28 -1.65
C ARG A 114 5.17 -19.16 -1.14
N MET A 115 4.58 -18.40 -2.04
CA MET A 115 3.59 -17.40 -1.69
C MET A 115 2.57 -17.23 -2.80
N LEU A 116 1.40 -16.76 -2.44
CA LEU A 116 0.45 -16.17 -3.37
C LEU A 116 0.78 -14.68 -3.47
N GLN A 117 0.75 -14.13 -4.68
CA GLN A 117 1.02 -12.71 -4.87
C GLN A 117 0.42 -12.22 -6.18
N GLY A 118 -0.25 -11.08 -6.11
CA GLY A 118 -0.68 -10.30 -7.26
C GLY A 118 -0.35 -8.85 -7.03
N ALA A 119 -0.29 -8.06 -8.09
CA ALA A 119 0.08 -6.65 -8.02
C ALA A 119 -1.05 -5.76 -8.53
N LEU A 120 -1.15 -4.59 -7.94
CA LEU A 120 -2.04 -3.53 -8.38
C LEU A 120 -1.40 -2.17 -8.14
N VAL A 121 -1.91 -1.16 -8.82
CA VAL A 121 -1.45 0.22 -8.66
C VAL A 121 -2.65 1.01 -8.15
N ASP A 122 -2.45 1.75 -7.05
CA ASP A 122 -3.51 2.57 -6.49
C ASP A 122 -3.70 3.85 -7.32
N PRO A 123 -4.75 4.65 -7.07
CA PRO A 123 -5.02 5.87 -7.86
C PRO A 123 -3.93 6.93 -7.75
N PHE A 124 -2.99 6.77 -6.82
CA PHE A 124 -1.90 7.73 -6.59
C PHE A 124 -0.59 7.24 -7.18
N GLY A 125 -0.60 6.05 -7.81
CA GLY A 125 0.55 5.48 -8.49
C GLY A 125 1.41 4.57 -7.63
N HIS A 126 1.05 4.32 -6.37
CA HIS A 126 1.78 3.38 -5.53
C HIS A 126 1.45 1.94 -5.91
N MET A 127 2.48 1.10 -6.01
CA MET A 127 2.31 -0.31 -6.33
C MET A 127 2.20 -1.14 -5.05
N TRP A 128 1.13 -1.92 -4.97
CA TRP A 128 0.87 -2.84 -3.88
C TRP A 128 0.97 -4.27 -4.38
N LEU A 129 1.73 -5.07 -3.66
CA LEU A 129 1.79 -6.52 -3.88
C LEU A 129 0.91 -7.15 -2.80
N VAL A 130 -0.19 -7.78 -3.21
CA VAL A 130 -1.15 -8.38 -2.29
C VAL A 130 -0.94 -9.89 -2.31
N GLY A 131 -0.59 -10.45 -1.17
CA GLY A 131 -0.20 -11.85 -1.13
C GLY A 131 -0.41 -12.54 0.20
N LYS A 132 0.04 -13.79 0.24
CA LYS A 132 0.02 -14.63 1.42
C LYS A 132 1.23 -15.56 1.37
N ILE A 133 1.98 -15.59 2.44
CA ILE A 133 3.10 -16.53 2.57
C ILE A 133 2.51 -17.91 2.89
N LEU A 134 2.84 -18.91 2.06
CA LEU A 134 2.36 -20.29 2.22
C LEU A 134 3.40 -21.16 2.94
N GLU A 135 4.67 -20.93 2.67
CA GLU A 135 5.80 -21.63 3.29
C GLU A 135 7.01 -20.72 3.47
#